data_bfd92ea5cabf2058abbebdd654328799
#
_entry.id   bfd92ea5cabf2058abbebdd654328799
#
_cell.length_a   1.000
_cell.length_b   1.000
_cell.length_c   1.000
_cell.angle_alpha   90.00
_cell.angle_beta   90.00
_cell.angle_gamma   90.00
#
_symmetry.space_group_name_H-M   'P 1'
#
loop_
_entity.id
_entity.type
_entity.pdbx_description
1 polymer ?
#
loop_
_entity_poly.entity_id
_entity_poly.type
_entity_poly.pdbx_seq_one_letter_code
_entity_poly.pdbx_strand_id
1 'polypeptide(L)'
;EKLPGLQIAGTHDGYFTDAESDVIAAEIRASGADMALVCLGAPKQEKWMAQYGAATGAKLLLGLGGSLDVFAGVAQRAPEFYCKHNLEWFYRLIKNPSRAGRMMKLPLFLVHVAGEKRK
;
A
#
# COMPACT_ATOMS: atom_id res chain seq x y z
N GLU A 1 -24.77 1.33 2.97
CA GLU A 1 -23.94 0.12 2.74
C GLU A 1 -23.94 -0.20 1.25
N LYS A 2 -22.77 -0.03 0.61
CA LYS A 2 -22.68 -0.20 -0.86
C LYS A 2 -22.43 -1.65 -1.30
N LEU A 3 -22.08 -2.52 -0.35
CA LEU A 3 -21.75 -3.94 -0.59
C LEU A 3 -22.39 -4.83 0.49
N PRO A 4 -23.68 -5.13 0.40
CA PRO A 4 -24.41 -5.85 1.45
C PRO A 4 -23.97 -7.31 1.65
N GLY A 5 -23.24 -7.90 0.70
CA GLY A 5 -22.69 -9.27 0.80
C GLY A 5 -21.27 -9.36 1.34
N LEU A 6 -20.61 -8.23 1.60
CA LEU A 6 -19.23 -8.22 2.10
C LEU A 6 -19.21 -8.47 3.62
N GLN A 7 -18.53 -9.52 4.04
CA GLN A 7 -18.28 -9.81 5.45
C GLN A 7 -16.85 -9.36 5.79
N ILE A 8 -16.73 -8.46 6.78
CA ILE A 8 -15.45 -8.04 7.31
C ILE A 8 -15.10 -8.98 8.46
N ALA A 9 -14.12 -9.86 8.24
CA ALA A 9 -13.69 -10.87 9.21
C ALA A 9 -12.85 -10.27 10.35
N GLY A 10 -12.16 -9.16 10.10
CA GLY A 10 -11.36 -8.44 11.08
C GLY A 10 -10.61 -7.26 10.48
N THR A 11 -10.04 -6.45 11.35
CA THR A 11 -9.19 -5.31 10.96
C THR A 11 -8.03 -5.19 11.96
N HIS A 12 -6.86 -4.79 11.47
CA HIS A 12 -5.69 -4.49 12.28
C HIS A 12 -5.04 -3.20 11.76
N ASP A 13 -4.52 -2.35 12.63
CA ASP A 13 -3.76 -1.19 12.17
C ASP A 13 -2.39 -1.62 11.62
N GLY A 14 -1.74 -0.75 10.85
CA GLY A 14 -0.45 -1.03 10.23
C GLY A 14 0.77 -0.67 11.08
N TYR A 15 0.58 -0.32 12.35
CA TYR A 15 1.63 0.15 13.27
C TYR A 15 2.10 -0.97 14.20
N PHE A 16 2.67 -2.00 13.62
CA PHE A 16 3.22 -3.15 14.34
C PHE A 16 4.69 -3.39 13.98
N THR A 17 5.38 -4.10 14.85
CA THR A 17 6.76 -4.52 14.69
C THR A 17 6.86 -5.84 13.90
N ASP A 18 8.06 -6.14 13.39
CA ASP A 18 8.28 -7.41 12.69
C ASP A 18 8.02 -8.62 13.60
N ALA A 19 8.29 -8.49 14.91
CA ALA A 19 8.04 -9.56 15.90
C ALA A 19 6.55 -9.89 16.09
N GLU A 20 5.66 -8.96 15.81
CA GLU A 20 4.21 -9.14 15.91
C GLU A 20 3.60 -9.73 14.63
N SER A 21 4.37 -9.80 13.55
CA SER A 21 3.87 -10.23 12.22
C SER A 21 3.37 -11.68 12.23
N ASP A 22 4.00 -12.57 13.00
CA ASP A 22 3.55 -13.96 13.12
C ASP A 22 2.19 -14.06 13.82
N VAL A 23 1.97 -13.24 14.86
CA VAL A 23 0.70 -13.18 15.58
C VAL A 23 -0.40 -12.66 14.67
N ILE A 24 -0.15 -11.58 13.92
CA ILE A 24 -1.09 -10.99 12.98
C ILE A 24 -1.45 -11.98 11.86
N ALA A 25 -0.46 -12.69 11.32
CA ALA A 25 -0.72 -13.72 10.31
C ALA A 25 -1.59 -14.86 10.87
N ALA A 26 -1.35 -15.28 12.12
CA ALA A 26 -2.18 -16.27 12.81
C ALA A 26 -3.60 -15.77 13.07
N GLU A 27 -3.79 -14.51 13.44
CA GLU A 27 -5.11 -13.88 13.60
C GLU A 27 -5.89 -13.85 12.30
N ILE A 28 -5.25 -13.46 11.18
CA ILE A 28 -5.87 -13.51 9.85
C ILE A 28 -6.30 -14.93 9.52
N ARG A 29 -5.46 -15.93 9.80
CA ARG A 29 -5.79 -17.34 9.58
C ARG A 29 -6.97 -17.78 10.43
N ALA A 30 -6.98 -17.42 11.71
CA ALA A 30 -8.07 -17.76 12.64
C ALA A 30 -9.40 -17.13 12.24
N SER A 31 -9.38 -15.95 11.61
CA SER A 31 -10.58 -15.28 11.12
C SER A 31 -11.25 -15.99 9.93
N GLY A 32 -10.54 -16.88 9.24
CA GLY A 32 -11.03 -17.56 8.05
C GLY A 32 -11.24 -16.65 6.83
N ALA A 33 -10.62 -15.48 6.82
CA ALA A 33 -10.76 -14.53 5.72
C ALA A 33 -10.21 -15.11 4.40
N ASP A 34 -11.01 -15.06 3.33
CA ASP A 34 -10.58 -15.45 1.98
C ASP A 34 -9.62 -14.43 1.35
N MET A 35 -9.74 -13.16 1.76
CA MET A 35 -8.94 -12.05 1.21
C MET A 35 -8.38 -11.18 2.33
N ALA A 36 -7.11 -10.79 2.21
CA ALA A 36 -6.49 -9.80 3.08
C ALA A 36 -6.00 -8.58 2.28
N LEU A 37 -6.42 -7.39 2.71
CA LEU A 37 -6.02 -6.12 2.13
C LEU A 37 -4.87 -5.54 2.95
N VAL A 38 -3.66 -5.50 2.38
CA VAL A 38 -2.45 -5.10 3.08
C VAL A 38 -2.10 -3.66 2.73
N CYS A 39 -2.15 -2.76 3.72
CA CYS A 39 -2.00 -1.32 3.55
C CYS A 39 -0.75 -0.74 4.24
N LEU A 40 0.35 -1.50 4.32
CA LEU A 40 1.59 -1.10 4.99
C LEU A 40 2.47 -0.13 4.16
N GLY A 41 2.10 0.10 2.90
CA GLY A 41 2.89 0.88 1.94
C GLY A 41 4.08 0.12 1.37
N ALA A 42 4.47 0.52 0.15
CA ALA A 42 5.61 -0.08 -0.55
C ALA A 42 6.95 0.38 0.07
N PRO A 43 7.97 -0.48 0.17
CA PRO A 43 8.01 -1.91 -0.13
C PRO A 43 7.67 -2.82 1.07
N LYS A 44 7.18 -2.25 2.21
CA LYS A 44 6.91 -3.02 3.44
C LYS A 44 5.82 -4.07 3.20
N GLN A 45 4.74 -3.70 2.52
CA GLN A 45 3.62 -4.60 2.24
C GLN A 45 4.02 -5.79 1.37
N GLU A 46 4.83 -5.57 0.32
CA GLU A 46 5.28 -6.64 -0.57
C GLU A 46 6.18 -7.64 0.18
N LYS A 47 7.09 -7.13 1.00
CA LYS A 47 7.95 -7.96 1.85
C LYS A 47 7.15 -8.76 2.86
N TRP A 48 6.21 -8.12 3.53
CA TRP A 48 5.35 -8.77 4.52
C TRP A 48 4.48 -9.88 3.88
N MET A 49 3.86 -9.58 2.73
CA MET A 49 3.07 -10.58 2.00
C MET A 49 3.92 -11.76 1.52
N ALA A 50 5.15 -11.49 1.06
CA ALA A 50 6.06 -12.56 0.64
C ALA A 50 6.49 -13.47 1.79
N GLN A 51 6.70 -12.89 2.97
CA GLN A 51 7.19 -13.62 4.14
C GLN A 51 6.07 -14.33 4.91
N TYR A 52 4.96 -13.65 5.13
CA TYR A 52 3.88 -14.12 6.02
C TYR A 52 2.61 -14.54 5.29
N GLY A 53 2.51 -14.25 3.98
CA GLY A 53 1.29 -14.49 3.21
C GLY A 53 0.77 -15.92 3.29
N ALA A 54 1.64 -16.92 3.18
CA ALA A 54 1.27 -18.32 3.31
C ALA A 54 0.73 -18.67 4.71
N ALA A 55 1.26 -18.03 5.75
CA ALA A 55 0.82 -18.26 7.14
C ALA A 55 -0.59 -17.72 7.40
N THR A 56 -1.04 -16.70 6.67
CA THR A 56 -2.39 -16.12 6.82
C THR A 56 -3.51 -17.06 6.40
N GLY A 57 -3.23 -18.04 5.52
CA GLY A 57 -4.25 -18.91 4.94
C GLY A 57 -5.24 -18.22 3.99
N ALA A 58 -5.12 -16.91 3.78
CA ALA A 58 -5.96 -16.18 2.84
C ALA A 58 -5.65 -16.62 1.39
N LYS A 59 -6.69 -16.75 0.57
CA LYS A 59 -6.57 -17.14 -0.84
C LYS A 59 -6.01 -16.01 -1.71
N LEU A 60 -6.24 -14.77 -1.29
CA LEU A 60 -5.80 -13.58 -2.01
C LEU A 60 -5.27 -12.53 -1.03
N LEU A 61 -4.05 -12.02 -1.31
CA LEU A 61 -3.49 -10.87 -0.62
C LEU A 61 -3.31 -9.73 -1.62
N LEU A 62 -3.81 -8.55 -1.28
CA LEU A 62 -3.71 -7.35 -2.11
C LEU A 62 -2.98 -6.23 -1.37
N GLY A 63 -1.85 -5.81 -1.91
CA GLY A 63 -1.13 -4.63 -1.42
C GLY A 63 -1.75 -3.34 -1.97
N LEU A 64 -2.55 -2.64 -1.17
CA LEU A 64 -3.27 -1.43 -1.58
C LEU A 64 -2.55 -0.14 -1.19
N GLY A 65 -1.61 -0.20 -0.23
CA GLY A 65 -0.94 0.99 0.28
C GLY A 65 -1.95 2.04 0.74
N GLY A 66 -1.75 3.29 0.31
CA GLY A 66 -2.66 4.40 0.64
C GLY A 66 -3.91 4.50 -0.23
N SER A 67 -4.20 3.51 -1.07
CA SER A 67 -5.41 3.55 -1.93
C SER A 67 -6.68 3.39 -1.10
N LEU A 68 -6.62 2.62 -0.02
CA LEU A 68 -7.76 2.42 0.88
C LEU A 68 -8.18 3.74 1.55
N ASP A 69 -7.22 4.60 1.92
CA ASP A 69 -7.49 5.92 2.49
C ASP A 69 -8.28 6.83 1.53
N VAL A 70 -7.99 6.70 0.23
CA VAL A 70 -8.72 7.44 -0.81
C VAL A 70 -10.14 6.91 -0.98
N PHE A 71 -10.32 5.58 -0.98
CA PHE A 71 -11.64 4.96 -1.05
C PHE A 71 -12.49 5.25 0.19
N ALA A 72 -11.87 5.32 1.35
CA ALA A 72 -12.53 5.68 2.61
C ALA A 72 -12.84 7.19 2.71
N GLY A 73 -12.36 8.02 1.77
CA GLY A 73 -12.54 9.47 1.81
C GLY A 73 -11.67 10.20 2.85
N VAL A 74 -10.78 9.48 3.51
CA VAL A 74 -9.84 10.03 4.51
C VAL A 74 -8.73 10.84 3.82
N ALA A 75 -8.26 10.36 2.66
CA ALA A 75 -7.29 11.07 1.85
C ALA A 75 -7.95 11.63 0.58
N GLN A 76 -7.78 12.92 0.34
CA GLN A 76 -8.24 13.53 -0.90
C GLN A 76 -7.35 13.09 -2.07
N ARG A 77 -7.99 12.68 -3.16
CA ARG A 77 -7.31 12.48 -4.43
C ARG A 77 -6.74 13.82 -4.92
N ALA A 78 -5.62 13.78 -5.63
CA ALA A 78 -5.06 14.97 -6.24
C ALA A 78 -6.10 15.64 -7.17
N PRO A 79 -6.11 17.00 -7.27
CA PRO A 79 -6.94 17.72 -8.22
C PRO A 79 -6.76 17.18 -9.64
N GLU A 80 -7.79 17.29 -10.46
CA GLU A 80 -7.84 16.72 -11.80
C GLU A 80 -6.65 17.16 -12.69
N PHE A 81 -6.19 18.39 -12.51
CA PHE A 81 -5.00 18.93 -13.18
C PHE A 81 -3.76 18.05 -12.94
N TYR A 82 -3.48 17.69 -11.68
CA TYR A 82 -2.32 16.84 -11.34
C TYR A 82 -2.49 15.41 -11.85
N CYS A 83 -3.72 14.89 -11.85
CA CYS A 83 -4.01 13.57 -12.39
C CYS A 83 -3.80 13.50 -13.90
N LYS A 84 -4.30 14.50 -14.65
CA LYS A 84 -4.14 14.59 -16.12
C LYS A 84 -2.69 14.70 -16.58
N HIS A 85 -1.84 15.35 -15.77
CA HIS A 85 -0.43 15.56 -16.09
C HIS A 85 0.51 14.51 -15.46
N ASN A 86 -0.03 13.43 -14.88
CA ASN A 86 0.74 12.41 -14.14
C ASN A 86 1.59 12.99 -12.99
N LEU A 87 1.16 14.10 -12.41
CA LEU A 87 1.82 14.82 -11.31
C LEU A 87 1.17 14.50 -9.94
N GLU A 88 0.37 13.46 -9.83
CA GLU A 88 -0.29 13.06 -8.58
C GLU A 88 0.76 12.78 -7.48
N TRP A 89 1.88 12.17 -7.83
CA TRP A 89 3.00 11.95 -6.92
C TRP A 89 3.58 13.26 -6.35
N PHE A 90 3.66 14.31 -7.17
CA PHE A 90 4.15 15.64 -6.76
C PHE A 90 3.17 16.33 -5.80
N TYR A 91 1.88 16.26 -6.08
CA TYR A 91 0.83 16.75 -5.17
C TYR A 91 0.90 16.06 -3.80
N ARG A 92 1.07 14.73 -3.79
CA ARG A 92 1.22 13.95 -2.55
C ARG A 92 2.51 14.30 -1.79
N LEU A 93 3.57 14.67 -2.49
CA LEU A 93 4.82 15.15 -1.90
C LEU A 93 4.64 16.49 -1.19
N ILE A 94 3.94 17.43 -1.82
CA ILE A 94 3.65 18.75 -1.22
C ILE A 94 2.79 18.58 0.05
N LYS A 95 1.79 17.71 0.00
CA LYS A 95 0.89 17.46 1.15
C LYS A 95 1.58 16.71 2.30
N ASN A 96 2.56 15.86 2.01
CA ASN A 96 3.26 15.04 2.98
C ASN A 96 4.78 15.03 2.72
N PRO A 97 5.53 16.05 3.19
CA PRO A 97 6.98 16.16 2.99
C PRO A 97 7.79 14.99 3.56
N SER A 98 7.26 14.28 4.58
CA SER A 98 7.88 13.08 5.15
C SER A 98 8.06 11.93 4.15
N ARG A 99 7.34 11.97 3.02
CA ARG A 99 7.47 11.00 1.92
C ARG A 99 8.58 11.34 0.93
N ALA A 100 9.26 12.50 1.08
CA ALA A 100 10.27 12.99 0.15
C ALA A 100 11.39 11.96 -0.11
N GLY A 101 11.92 11.31 0.93
CA GLY A 101 12.99 10.33 0.78
C GLY A 101 12.65 9.12 -0.10
N ARG A 102 11.38 8.70 -0.13
CA ARG A 102 10.91 7.62 -1.01
C ARG A 102 10.62 8.11 -2.43
N MET A 103 10.12 9.33 -2.57
CA MET A 103 9.74 9.91 -3.86
C MET A 103 10.91 10.46 -4.66
N MET A 104 12.01 10.87 -4.00
CA MET A 104 13.25 11.28 -4.66
C MET A 104 13.90 10.16 -5.49
N LYS A 105 13.52 8.92 -5.30
CA LYS A 105 13.96 7.80 -6.15
C LYS A 105 13.35 7.85 -7.56
N LEU A 106 12.20 8.48 -7.74
CA LEU A 106 11.55 8.61 -9.07
C LEU A 106 12.34 9.48 -10.04
N PRO A 107 12.72 10.74 -9.72
CA PRO A 107 13.57 11.52 -10.62
C PRO A 107 14.97 10.91 -10.81
N LEU A 108 15.53 10.27 -9.78
CA LEU A 108 16.80 9.53 -9.91
C LEU A 108 16.68 8.37 -10.91
N PHE A 109 15.59 7.64 -10.90
CA PHE A 109 15.31 6.58 -11.88
C PHE A 109 15.25 7.12 -13.31
N LEU A 110 14.58 8.26 -13.52
CA LEU A 110 14.50 8.89 -14.85
C LEU A 110 15.87 9.32 -15.37
N VAL A 111 16.73 9.85 -14.50
CA VAL A 111 18.13 10.22 -14.84
C VAL A 111 18.95 8.97 -15.21
N HIS A 112 18.80 7.88 -14.47
CA HIS A 112 19.46 6.59 -14.77
C HIS A 112 19.05 6.05 -16.14
N VAL A 113 17.72 5.97 -16.39
CA VAL A 113 17.18 5.49 -17.67
C VAL A 113 17.60 6.36 -18.85
N ALA A 114 17.66 7.69 -18.66
CA ALA A 114 18.13 8.61 -19.70
C ALA A 114 19.65 8.43 -19.97
N GLY A 115 20.43 8.06 -18.94
CA GLY A 115 21.85 7.77 -19.06
C GLY A 115 22.14 6.44 -19.79
N GLU A 116 21.32 5.42 -19.58
CA GLU A 116 21.49 4.10 -20.24
C GLU A 116 21.14 4.14 -21.75
N LYS A 117 20.20 4.97 -22.16
CA LYS A 117 19.87 5.14 -23.60
C LYS A 117 20.97 5.82 -24.43
N ARG A 118 22.05 6.28 -23.80
CA ARG A 118 23.21 6.91 -24.49
C ARG A 118 24.40 5.98 -24.70
N LYS A 119 24.29 4.72 -24.33
CA LYS A 119 25.23 3.65 -24.67
C LYS A 119 24.62 2.76 -25.74
#